data_e257aa6ad1e17fee2c8f8743d4fb5e29
#
_entry.id   e257aa6ad1e17fee2c8f8743d4fb5e29
#
_cell.length_a   1.000
_cell.length_b   1.000
_cell.length_c   1.000
_cell.angle_alpha   90.00
_cell.angle_beta   90.00
_cell.angle_gamma   90.00
#
_symmetry.space_group_name_H-M   'P 1'
#
loop_
_entity.id
_entity.type
_entity.pdbx_description
1 polymer ?
#
loop_
_entity_poly.entity_id
_entity_poly.type
_entity_poly.pdbx_seq_one_letter_code
_entity_poly.pdbx_strand_id
1 'polypeptide(L)'
;VTLRNFTVDWEIPFTLEGKVTAADPERQRIEIEIPDEFGHAFENGKLIMRAEGWEERILGENIVFDPRTMATAYRSDDYYIPKPDNFDIRVTPKAPGRYELQTRFVRALPPVGTILTFKGVFTQNRHSPAIHATASSGVLVEDVTIHHCGGMGLIAEKTDNVTVRRLQVVLRKGSPRIITTTADATHFCNCRGTVLIEECIFENMLDDATNVHGSYVRVTGITAPNQVIARINHPQQAGYEFAGKGDEIDVVDGQTLLAKHTLRVKKSERINAHYIRLTFTSPVEGRLTVGDGLENMSWYPELIFRNNVVRNNRARSILVSTPRKVIIEGNTFSSMMSAILFEGDMDHWYESGAVRDVTIRNNKFLDGTYGGADFPTIFINPHQKKEVPGHPYERNITIEGNLFRTFNEQLLRAKSVGGLIFRDNTIELSEKYKPYNDLP
;
A
#
# COMPACT_ATOMS: atom_id res chain seq x y z
N VAL A 1 -13.69 3.01 -20.97
CA VAL A 1 -12.49 3.80 -21.31
C VAL A 1 -11.35 2.86 -21.60
N THR A 2 -10.58 3.10 -22.68
CA THR A 2 -9.41 2.27 -23.03
C THR A 2 -8.16 3.14 -23.10
N LEU A 3 -7.15 2.76 -22.32
CA LEU A 3 -5.81 3.35 -22.28
C LEU A 3 -4.82 2.29 -22.75
N ARG A 4 -4.10 2.53 -23.87
CA ARG A 4 -3.27 1.50 -24.50
C ARG A 4 -2.03 2.09 -25.17
N ASN A 5 -0.92 1.33 -25.13
CA ASN A 5 0.29 1.57 -25.93
C ASN A 5 0.94 2.94 -25.68
N PHE A 6 1.22 3.29 -24.43
CA PHE A 6 1.96 4.51 -24.09
C PHE A 6 2.88 4.30 -22.88
N THR A 7 3.78 5.24 -22.70
CA THR A 7 4.69 5.28 -21.55
C THR A 7 4.47 6.55 -20.75
N VAL A 8 4.48 6.41 -19.41
CA VAL A 8 4.49 7.53 -18.46
C VAL A 8 5.86 7.58 -17.78
N ASP A 9 6.46 8.75 -17.78
CA ASP A 9 7.68 9.02 -17.04
C ASP A 9 7.72 10.51 -16.67
N TRP A 10 8.57 10.86 -15.72
CA TRP A 10 8.85 12.24 -15.31
C TRP A 10 10.33 12.55 -15.55
N GLU A 11 10.61 13.71 -16.08
CA GLU A 11 11.99 14.15 -16.32
C GLU A 11 12.76 14.25 -15.00
N ILE A 12 12.16 14.89 -13.99
CA ILE A 12 12.69 14.99 -12.64
C ILE A 12 11.77 14.17 -11.70
N PRO A 13 12.31 13.16 -10.99
CA PRO A 13 11.50 12.31 -10.13
C PRO A 13 11.03 13.04 -8.86
N PHE A 14 9.93 12.52 -8.28
CA PHE A 14 9.37 12.98 -7.01
C PHE A 14 10.08 12.39 -5.78
N THR A 15 11.24 11.77 -5.99
CA THR A 15 12.09 11.20 -4.94
C THR A 15 13.46 11.84 -4.98
N LEU A 16 14.16 11.77 -3.85
CA LEU A 16 15.60 12.04 -3.79
C LEU A 16 16.32 10.73 -3.48
N GLU A 17 17.33 10.40 -4.27
CA GLU A 17 18.06 9.14 -4.14
C GLU A 17 19.56 9.45 -4.06
N GLY A 18 20.15 9.19 -2.90
CA GLY A 18 21.56 9.48 -2.63
C GLY A 18 22.36 8.22 -2.35
N LYS A 19 23.45 8.00 -3.08
CA LYS A 19 24.39 6.91 -2.77
C LYS A 19 25.18 7.26 -1.52
N VAL A 20 25.14 6.38 -0.52
CA VAL A 20 25.93 6.53 0.71
C VAL A 20 27.41 6.30 0.39
N THR A 21 28.24 7.33 0.55
CA THR A 21 29.68 7.30 0.24
C THR A 21 30.55 7.18 1.48
N ALA A 22 30.06 7.64 2.65
CA ALA A 22 30.73 7.51 3.93
C ALA A 22 29.70 7.39 5.07
N ALA A 23 30.10 6.78 6.19
CA ALA A 23 29.30 6.66 7.40
C ALA A 23 30.19 6.77 8.65
N ASP A 24 29.78 7.61 9.61
CA ASP A 24 30.46 7.84 10.90
C ASP A 24 29.44 7.56 12.03
N PRO A 25 29.43 6.33 12.59
CA PRO A 25 28.49 5.96 13.64
C PRO A 25 28.66 6.76 14.92
N GLU A 26 29.89 7.14 15.28
CA GLU A 26 30.15 7.88 16.52
C GLU A 26 29.53 9.27 16.51
N ARG A 27 29.53 9.91 15.33
CA ARG A 27 28.96 11.25 15.15
C ARG A 27 27.56 11.24 14.55
N GLN A 28 26.99 10.07 14.30
CA GLN A 28 25.67 9.90 13.68
C GLN A 28 25.58 10.69 12.35
N ARG A 29 26.55 10.45 11.45
CA ARG A 29 26.68 11.14 10.16
C ARG A 29 26.86 10.17 9.02
N ILE A 30 26.29 10.53 7.87
CA ILE A 30 26.56 9.89 6.58
C ILE A 30 26.89 10.93 5.54
N GLU A 31 27.65 10.55 4.51
CA GLU A 31 27.78 11.35 3.29
C GLU A 31 27.00 10.66 2.16
N ILE A 32 26.28 11.47 1.39
CA ILE A 32 25.53 11.00 0.22
C ILE A 32 25.95 11.77 -1.03
N GLU A 33 25.94 11.06 -2.15
CA GLU A 33 26.12 11.62 -3.49
C GLU A 33 24.82 11.45 -4.29
N ILE A 34 24.26 12.58 -4.72
CA ILE A 34 22.98 12.66 -5.43
C ILE A 34 23.27 12.91 -6.91
N PRO A 35 22.84 12.04 -7.83
CA PRO A 35 22.97 12.27 -9.27
C PRO A 35 22.20 13.51 -9.74
N ASP A 36 22.69 14.18 -10.78
CA ASP A 36 22.09 15.40 -11.35
C ASP A 36 20.64 15.20 -11.85
N GLU A 37 20.23 13.97 -12.13
CA GLU A 37 18.85 13.62 -12.54
C GLU A 37 17.81 13.93 -11.45
N PHE A 38 18.23 14.00 -10.17
CA PHE A 38 17.36 14.30 -9.06
C PHE A 38 17.35 15.80 -8.78
N GLY A 39 16.23 16.44 -9.08
CA GLY A 39 16.06 17.86 -8.83
C GLY A 39 16.12 18.18 -7.33
N HIS A 40 17.15 18.95 -6.94
CA HIS A 40 17.32 19.35 -5.56
C HIS A 40 17.98 20.74 -5.43
N ALA A 41 17.78 21.34 -4.27
CA ALA A 41 18.44 22.59 -3.88
C ALA A 41 18.88 22.53 -2.43
N PHE A 42 19.91 23.29 -2.09
CA PHE A 42 20.32 23.51 -0.71
C PHE A 42 20.03 24.96 -0.34
N GLU A 43 19.07 25.17 0.56
CA GLU A 43 18.62 26.50 0.97
C GLU A 43 18.40 26.54 2.50
N ASN A 44 18.86 27.61 3.13
CA ASN A 44 18.67 27.84 4.56
C ASN A 44 19.06 26.64 5.47
N GLY A 45 20.14 25.94 5.10
CA GLY A 45 20.63 24.79 5.85
C GLY A 45 19.85 23.49 5.60
N LYS A 46 18.93 23.45 4.65
CA LYS A 46 18.10 22.27 4.31
C LYS A 46 18.32 21.83 2.87
N LEU A 47 18.27 20.53 2.66
CA LEU A 47 18.20 19.91 1.35
C LEU A 47 16.72 19.81 0.97
N ILE A 48 16.36 20.32 -0.21
CA ILE A 48 14.99 20.44 -0.70
C ILE A 48 14.90 19.66 -2.01
N MET A 49 13.88 18.83 -2.16
CA MET A 49 13.52 18.21 -3.43
C MET A 49 12.75 19.23 -4.27
N ARG A 50 13.14 19.43 -5.53
CA ARG A 50 12.55 20.47 -6.38
C ARG A 50 12.54 20.09 -7.84
N ALA A 51 11.40 20.34 -8.48
CA ALA A 51 11.24 20.34 -9.93
C ALA A 51 10.40 21.56 -10.35
N GLU A 52 10.22 21.79 -11.66
CA GLU A 52 9.34 22.85 -12.13
C GLU A 52 7.90 22.63 -11.62
N GLY A 53 7.36 23.62 -10.93
CA GLY A 53 6.01 23.58 -10.36
C GLY A 53 5.82 22.70 -9.11
N TRP A 54 6.90 22.12 -8.58
CA TRP A 54 6.83 21.26 -7.40
C TRP A 54 8.05 21.45 -6.48
N GLU A 55 7.78 21.44 -5.18
CA GLU A 55 8.82 21.52 -4.14
C GLU A 55 8.38 20.75 -2.89
N GLU A 56 9.32 19.96 -2.33
CA GLU A 56 9.17 19.31 -1.02
C GLU A 56 10.36 19.67 -0.14
N ARG A 57 10.06 20.34 0.98
CA ARG A 57 11.06 20.88 1.91
C ARG A 57 11.44 19.91 3.02
N ILE A 58 10.75 18.81 3.16
CA ILE A 58 11.00 17.80 4.18
C ILE A 58 11.34 16.50 3.49
N LEU A 59 12.52 15.96 3.75
CA LEU A 59 12.98 14.71 3.13
C LEU A 59 12.03 13.53 3.42
N GLY A 60 11.45 13.49 4.63
CA GLY A 60 10.32 12.64 4.96
C GLY A 60 10.66 11.17 5.05
N GLU A 61 9.79 10.37 4.47
CA GLU A 61 9.90 8.92 4.49
C GLU A 61 11.14 8.47 3.70
N ASN A 62 11.89 7.53 4.30
CA ASN A 62 13.20 7.14 3.79
C ASN A 62 13.41 5.64 3.97
N ILE A 63 14.09 5.04 2.99
CA ILE A 63 14.44 3.62 3.01
C ILE A 63 15.71 3.39 2.21
N VAL A 64 16.40 2.28 2.51
CA VAL A 64 17.67 1.93 1.87
C VAL A 64 17.47 0.82 0.84
N PHE A 65 18.05 1.02 -0.34
CA PHE A 65 18.13 0.03 -1.42
C PHE A 65 19.57 -0.49 -1.59
N ASP A 66 19.68 -1.77 -1.94
CA ASP A 66 20.94 -2.37 -2.38
C ASP A 66 21.03 -2.30 -3.91
N PRO A 67 21.96 -1.50 -4.49
CA PRO A 67 22.06 -1.34 -5.93
C PRO A 67 22.52 -2.60 -6.68
N ARG A 68 23.02 -3.64 -5.96
CA ARG A 68 23.41 -4.91 -6.57
C ARG A 68 22.18 -5.80 -6.88
N THR A 69 21.16 -5.70 -6.05
CA THR A 69 19.91 -6.47 -6.21
C THR A 69 18.78 -5.62 -6.78
N MET A 70 18.93 -4.29 -6.78
CA MET A 70 17.91 -3.31 -7.12
C MET A 70 16.67 -3.41 -6.21
N ALA A 71 16.80 -4.04 -5.05
CA ALA A 71 15.74 -4.22 -4.07
C ALA A 71 16.03 -3.40 -2.81
N THR A 72 15.01 -3.18 -1.98
CA THR A 72 15.23 -2.69 -0.63
C THR A 72 16.22 -3.60 0.08
N ALA A 73 17.11 -3.00 0.88
CA ALA A 73 18.19 -3.76 1.51
C ALA A 73 17.66 -4.80 2.51
N TYR A 74 18.37 -5.92 2.63
CA TYR A 74 18.05 -6.96 3.62
C TYR A 74 18.04 -6.35 5.03
N ARG A 75 16.95 -6.60 5.79
CA ARG A 75 16.72 -6.04 7.13
C ARG A 75 16.70 -4.51 7.15
N SER A 76 16.32 -3.90 6.04
CA SER A 76 16.22 -2.44 6.00
C SER A 76 15.13 -1.92 6.93
N ASP A 77 14.09 -2.71 7.20
CA ASP A 77 12.87 -2.20 7.84
C ASP A 77 12.40 -0.87 7.24
N ASP A 78 11.40 -0.24 7.80
CA ASP A 78 11.03 1.12 7.42
C ASP A 78 11.84 2.14 8.23
N TYR A 79 12.24 3.23 7.59
CA TYR A 79 12.84 4.42 8.18
C TYR A 79 14.15 4.23 8.96
N TYR A 80 15.25 4.59 8.32
CA TYR A 80 16.54 4.78 8.99
C TYR A 80 16.56 6.07 9.81
N ILE A 81 15.85 7.10 9.36
CA ILE A 81 15.68 8.38 10.05
C ILE A 81 14.21 8.51 10.44
N PRO A 82 13.86 8.42 11.73
CA PRO A 82 12.48 8.43 12.20
C PRO A 82 11.85 9.82 12.13
N LYS A 83 10.53 9.87 12.18
CA LYS A 83 9.80 11.10 12.52
C LYS A 83 9.82 11.30 14.06
N PRO A 84 9.97 12.51 14.58
CA PRO A 84 10.14 13.78 13.86
C PRO A 84 11.60 14.08 13.45
N ASP A 85 12.58 13.24 13.73
CA ASP A 85 14.02 13.55 13.60
C ASP A 85 14.42 13.93 12.17
N ASN A 86 13.68 13.48 11.15
CA ASN A 86 13.95 13.85 9.78
C ASN A 86 13.56 15.30 9.42
N PHE A 87 12.84 16.01 10.30
CA PHE A 87 12.59 17.44 10.15
C PHE A 87 13.81 18.28 10.55
N ASP A 88 14.70 17.72 11.36
CA ASP A 88 15.86 18.39 11.94
C ASP A 88 17.19 17.84 11.42
N ILE A 89 17.17 17.23 10.23
CA ILE A 89 18.41 16.77 9.58
C ILE A 89 19.31 17.99 9.33
N ARG A 90 20.48 17.97 9.96
CA ARG A 90 21.53 18.94 9.66
C ARG A 90 22.25 18.55 8.37
N VAL A 91 22.17 19.41 7.38
CA VAL A 91 22.81 19.19 6.07
C VAL A 91 24.02 20.10 5.94
N THR A 92 25.16 19.53 5.52
CA THR A 92 26.38 20.29 5.22
C THR A 92 26.82 19.97 3.79
N PRO A 93 26.82 20.94 2.87
CA PRO A 93 27.36 20.74 1.52
C PRO A 93 28.84 20.44 1.57
N LYS A 94 29.30 19.46 0.81
CA LYS A 94 30.74 19.09 0.66
C LYS A 94 31.27 19.43 -0.72
N ALA A 95 30.47 19.20 -1.76
CA ALA A 95 30.73 19.48 -3.15
C ALA A 95 29.42 19.53 -3.92
N PRO A 96 29.37 19.93 -5.20
CA PRO A 96 28.18 19.79 -6.02
C PRO A 96 27.62 18.36 -5.96
N GLY A 97 26.35 18.21 -5.66
CA GLY A 97 25.67 16.92 -5.50
C GLY A 97 26.09 16.08 -4.27
N ARG A 98 27.03 16.56 -3.44
CA ARG A 98 27.52 15.81 -2.25
C ARG A 98 27.18 16.53 -0.96
N TYR A 99 26.56 15.80 -0.05
CA TYR A 99 26.07 16.32 1.23
C TYR A 99 26.42 15.41 2.38
N GLU A 100 26.79 15.99 3.53
CA GLU A 100 26.82 15.30 4.81
C GLU A 100 25.46 15.51 5.49
N LEU A 101 24.85 14.42 5.92
CA LEU A 101 23.63 14.41 6.71
C LEU A 101 23.98 13.99 8.12
N GLN A 102 23.66 14.82 9.10
CA GLN A 102 23.78 14.54 10.52
C GLN A 102 22.39 14.55 11.17
N THR A 103 22.01 13.44 11.77
CA THR A 103 20.73 13.29 12.46
C THR A 103 20.79 12.09 13.39
N ARG A 104 19.73 11.83 14.10
CA ARG A 104 19.58 10.60 14.87
C ARG A 104 19.07 9.49 13.95
N PHE A 105 19.83 8.41 13.84
CA PHE A 105 19.40 7.20 13.15
C PHE A 105 18.78 6.21 14.16
N VAL A 106 17.70 5.54 13.77
CA VAL A 106 16.98 4.58 14.65
C VAL A 106 17.79 3.31 14.88
N ARG A 107 18.69 3.03 13.93
CA ARG A 107 19.45 1.78 13.83
C ARG A 107 20.90 2.08 13.47
N ALA A 108 21.62 1.02 13.08
CA ALA A 108 22.91 1.21 12.41
C ALA A 108 22.73 2.12 11.19
N LEU A 109 23.73 2.95 10.89
CA LEU A 109 23.69 3.83 9.74
C LEU A 109 23.53 3.04 8.44
N PRO A 110 22.91 3.63 7.38
CA PRO A 110 22.88 3.05 6.05
C PRO A 110 24.27 2.60 5.61
N PRO A 111 24.45 1.36 5.15
CA PRO A 111 25.76 0.86 4.74
C PRO A 111 26.32 1.66 3.56
N VAL A 112 27.64 1.89 3.57
CA VAL A 112 28.35 2.52 2.44
C VAL A 112 28.14 1.71 1.17
N GLY A 113 27.82 2.39 0.07
CA GLY A 113 27.52 1.80 -1.22
C GLY A 113 26.04 1.56 -1.49
N THR A 114 25.18 1.66 -0.48
CA THR A 114 23.72 1.58 -0.65
C THR A 114 23.13 2.91 -1.13
N ILE A 115 21.88 2.90 -1.55
CA ILE A 115 21.13 4.09 -1.95
C ILE A 115 20.10 4.39 -0.87
N LEU A 116 20.23 5.54 -0.22
CA LEU A 116 19.22 6.08 0.69
C LEU A 116 18.25 6.92 -0.11
N THR A 117 16.96 6.56 -0.02
CA THR A 117 15.89 7.22 -0.76
C THR A 117 15.01 8.05 0.17
N PHE A 118 14.48 9.16 -0.33
CA PHE A 118 13.53 10.02 0.35
C PHE A 118 12.36 10.31 -0.58
N LYS A 119 11.13 10.30 -0.06
CA LYS A 119 9.91 10.57 -0.83
C LYS A 119 9.04 11.71 -0.29
N GLY A 120 9.56 12.48 0.67
CA GLY A 120 8.80 13.57 1.27
C GLY A 120 7.87 13.11 2.39
N VAL A 121 6.99 14.01 2.82
CA VAL A 121 6.03 13.72 3.88
C VAL A 121 4.79 13.02 3.33
N PHE A 122 4.18 12.20 4.16
CA PHE A 122 3.05 11.34 3.82
C PHE A 122 1.89 12.03 3.10
N THR A 123 1.56 13.27 3.45
CA THR A 123 0.45 14.01 2.82
C THR A 123 0.81 14.62 1.48
N GLN A 124 2.09 14.71 1.14
CA GLN A 124 2.59 15.40 -0.05
C GLN A 124 3.25 14.46 -1.06
N ASN A 125 3.63 13.25 -0.67
CA ASN A 125 4.32 12.30 -1.54
C ASN A 125 3.41 11.50 -2.50
N ARG A 126 2.16 11.89 -2.62
CA ARG A 126 1.15 11.27 -3.51
C ARG A 126 0.46 12.29 -4.41
N HIS A 127 1.22 13.25 -4.94
CA HIS A 127 0.70 14.37 -5.76
C HIS A 127 0.11 13.95 -7.09
N SER A 128 0.78 13.02 -7.77
CA SER A 128 0.59 12.81 -9.21
C SER A 128 0.59 11.34 -9.54
N PRO A 129 -0.56 10.65 -9.40
CA PRO A 129 -0.70 9.32 -9.96
C PRO A 129 -0.49 9.35 -11.47
N ALA A 130 0.05 8.28 -12.05
CA ALA A 130 0.21 8.23 -13.50
C ALA A 130 -1.14 8.10 -14.22
N ILE A 131 -2.06 7.33 -13.64
CA ILE A 131 -3.43 7.13 -14.15
C ILE A 131 -4.41 7.24 -12.98
N HIS A 132 -5.44 8.08 -13.13
CA HIS A 132 -6.52 8.19 -12.16
C HIS A 132 -7.87 7.96 -12.85
N ALA A 133 -8.55 6.87 -12.48
CA ALA A 133 -9.90 6.55 -12.93
C ALA A 133 -10.88 6.76 -11.77
N THR A 134 -11.87 7.61 -11.95
CA THR A 134 -12.91 7.86 -10.95
C THR A 134 -14.30 7.85 -11.56
N ALA A 135 -15.29 7.31 -10.82
CA ALA A 135 -16.69 7.24 -11.20
C ALA A 135 -16.89 6.73 -12.66
N SER A 136 -16.08 5.74 -13.04
CA SER A 136 -16.00 5.21 -14.41
C SER A 136 -16.53 3.78 -14.48
N SER A 137 -16.72 3.28 -15.70
CA SER A 137 -17.11 1.88 -15.95
C SER A 137 -16.37 1.31 -17.15
N GLY A 138 -15.99 0.03 -17.09
CA GLY A 138 -15.32 -0.67 -18.18
C GLY A 138 -13.98 -0.04 -18.52
N VAL A 139 -13.12 0.19 -17.53
CA VAL A 139 -11.77 0.74 -17.74
C VAL A 139 -10.82 -0.37 -18.14
N LEU A 140 -10.15 -0.21 -19.29
CA LEU A 140 -9.08 -1.08 -19.76
C LEU A 140 -7.77 -0.29 -19.81
N VAL A 141 -6.74 -0.78 -19.09
CA VAL A 141 -5.35 -0.33 -19.18
C VAL A 141 -4.53 -1.49 -19.74
N GLU A 142 -3.97 -1.32 -20.94
CA GLU A 142 -3.30 -2.42 -21.65
C GLU A 142 -2.04 -1.95 -22.37
N ASP A 143 -0.95 -2.73 -22.27
CA ASP A 143 0.33 -2.41 -22.89
C ASP A 143 0.86 -1.02 -22.52
N VAL A 144 0.77 -0.67 -21.25
CA VAL A 144 1.24 0.62 -20.71
C VAL A 144 2.50 0.40 -19.88
N THR A 145 3.46 1.31 -20.00
CA THR A 145 4.67 1.32 -19.16
C THR A 145 4.68 2.57 -18.30
N ILE A 146 4.97 2.41 -17.01
CA ILE A 146 5.16 3.51 -16.06
C ILE A 146 6.56 3.38 -15.49
N HIS A 147 7.44 4.35 -15.78
CA HIS A 147 8.79 4.39 -15.24
C HIS A 147 8.86 5.17 -13.94
N HIS A 148 8.07 6.24 -13.81
CA HIS A 148 7.99 7.01 -12.58
C HIS A 148 6.67 7.78 -12.47
N CYS A 149 6.19 7.96 -11.22
CA CYS A 149 5.16 8.94 -10.88
C CYS A 149 5.20 9.29 -9.38
N GLY A 150 4.68 10.45 -9.06
CA GLY A 150 4.60 10.98 -7.69
C GLY A 150 3.36 10.53 -6.93
N GLY A 151 2.98 9.29 -7.04
CA GLY A 151 1.79 8.71 -6.40
C GLY A 151 1.65 7.23 -6.77
N MET A 152 0.41 6.78 -6.92
CA MET A 152 0.08 5.45 -7.47
C MET A 152 0.32 5.42 -8.98
N GLY A 153 0.74 4.26 -9.51
CA GLY A 153 0.80 4.06 -10.95
C GLY A 153 -0.59 4.11 -11.58
N LEU A 154 -1.53 3.38 -11.02
CA LEU A 154 -2.96 3.47 -11.34
C LEU A 154 -3.75 3.55 -10.04
N ILE A 155 -4.61 4.55 -9.90
CA ILE A 155 -5.64 4.56 -8.87
C ILE A 155 -7.03 4.56 -9.52
N ALA A 156 -7.90 3.63 -9.09
CA ALA A 156 -9.29 3.58 -9.48
C ALA A 156 -10.19 3.74 -8.26
N GLU A 157 -11.08 4.72 -8.31
CA GLU A 157 -12.01 5.02 -7.22
C GLU A 157 -13.45 4.99 -7.76
N LYS A 158 -14.36 4.35 -7.02
CA LYS A 158 -15.78 4.30 -7.40
C LYS A 158 -15.99 3.86 -8.86
N THR A 159 -15.18 2.92 -9.31
CA THR A 159 -15.12 2.47 -10.70
C THR A 159 -15.63 1.03 -10.83
N ASP A 160 -16.41 0.77 -11.88
CA ASP A 160 -17.04 -0.50 -12.14
C ASP A 160 -16.29 -1.24 -13.27
N ASN A 161 -15.85 -2.47 -13.01
CA ASN A 161 -15.08 -3.31 -13.94
C ASN A 161 -13.80 -2.64 -14.47
N VAL A 162 -12.67 -3.03 -13.91
CA VAL A 162 -11.34 -2.55 -14.32
C VAL A 162 -10.51 -3.75 -14.79
N THR A 163 -9.94 -3.65 -15.99
CA THR A 163 -8.98 -4.61 -16.52
C THR A 163 -7.63 -3.95 -16.70
N VAL A 164 -6.62 -4.54 -16.09
CA VAL A 164 -5.21 -4.15 -16.21
C VAL A 164 -4.44 -5.32 -16.80
N ARG A 165 -3.94 -5.15 -18.02
CA ARG A 165 -3.24 -6.20 -18.73
C ARG A 165 -1.92 -5.71 -19.26
N ARG A 166 -0.83 -6.44 -19.02
CA ARG A 166 0.53 -6.12 -19.44
C ARG A 166 0.97 -4.70 -19.10
N LEU A 167 0.49 -4.21 -17.94
CA LEU A 167 1.00 -2.99 -17.32
C LEU A 167 2.39 -3.29 -16.75
N GLN A 168 3.36 -2.46 -17.11
CA GLN A 168 4.71 -2.55 -16.58
C GLN A 168 5.01 -1.32 -15.75
N VAL A 169 5.10 -1.47 -14.44
CA VAL A 169 5.65 -0.45 -13.53
C VAL A 169 7.08 -0.86 -13.25
N VAL A 170 8.01 -0.32 -14.02
CA VAL A 170 9.40 -0.81 -14.10
C VAL A 170 10.39 0.33 -14.23
N LEU A 171 11.61 0.13 -13.73
CA LEU A 171 12.69 1.11 -13.82
C LEU A 171 13.02 1.44 -15.28
N ARG A 172 13.32 2.71 -15.54
CA ARG A 172 13.81 3.15 -16.85
C ARG A 172 15.23 2.63 -17.08
N LYS A 173 15.44 1.89 -18.16
CA LYS A 173 16.75 1.34 -18.50
C LYS A 173 17.77 2.47 -18.71
N GLY A 174 18.91 2.37 -18.02
CA GLY A 174 20.01 3.35 -18.11
C GLY A 174 19.83 4.61 -17.25
N SER A 175 18.74 4.74 -16.51
CA SER A 175 18.58 5.77 -15.47
C SER A 175 19.24 5.32 -14.16
N PRO A 176 19.76 6.24 -13.33
CA PRO A 176 20.26 5.93 -12.00
C PRO A 176 19.12 5.68 -10.98
N ARG A 177 17.87 5.93 -11.36
CA ARG A 177 16.69 5.79 -10.47
C ARG A 177 16.51 4.36 -9.99
N ILE A 178 16.13 4.23 -8.73
CA ILE A 178 15.81 2.96 -8.10
C ILE A 178 14.34 2.87 -7.66
N ILE A 179 13.57 3.95 -7.86
CA ILE A 179 12.15 4.04 -7.50
C ILE A 179 11.31 4.24 -8.75
N THR A 180 10.20 3.47 -8.87
CA THR A 180 9.18 3.63 -9.92
C THR A 180 8.03 4.53 -9.45
N THR A 181 7.32 4.16 -8.40
CA THR A 181 6.20 4.95 -7.86
C THR A 181 6.44 5.30 -6.40
N THR A 182 6.00 6.47 -5.96
CA THR A 182 6.13 6.88 -4.56
C THR A 182 5.08 6.22 -3.65
N ALA A 183 4.08 5.57 -4.25
CA ALA A 183 3.04 4.77 -3.61
C ALA A 183 2.83 3.46 -4.38
N ASP A 184 1.61 2.91 -4.38
CA ASP A 184 1.30 1.61 -4.99
C ASP A 184 1.50 1.59 -6.52
N ALA A 185 1.75 0.42 -7.10
CA ALA A 185 1.66 0.30 -8.55
C ALA A 185 0.20 0.39 -9.01
N THR A 186 -0.73 -0.28 -8.31
CA THR A 186 -2.16 -0.21 -8.58
C THR A 186 -2.99 -0.16 -7.29
N HIS A 187 -4.04 0.65 -7.27
CA HIS A 187 -4.88 0.87 -6.11
C HIS A 187 -6.36 0.97 -6.49
N PHE A 188 -7.22 0.18 -5.84
CA PHE A 188 -8.64 0.09 -6.16
C PHE A 188 -9.47 0.33 -4.90
N CYS A 189 -10.01 1.53 -4.76
CA CYS A 189 -10.80 1.94 -3.61
C CYS A 189 -12.30 2.05 -3.97
N ASN A 190 -13.15 1.33 -3.22
CA ASN A 190 -14.60 1.33 -3.46
C ASN A 190 -14.97 1.08 -4.93
N CYS A 191 -14.32 0.14 -5.58
CA CYS A 191 -14.66 -0.37 -6.90
C CYS A 191 -15.74 -1.46 -6.80
N ARG A 192 -16.31 -1.88 -7.94
CA ARG A 192 -17.23 -3.03 -8.01
C ARG A 192 -17.10 -3.78 -9.32
N GLY A 193 -17.90 -4.85 -9.50
CA GLY A 193 -17.76 -5.74 -10.64
C GLY A 193 -16.47 -6.54 -10.51
N THR A 194 -15.66 -6.63 -11.56
CA THR A 194 -14.41 -7.38 -11.57
C THR A 194 -13.22 -6.45 -11.73
N VAL A 195 -12.22 -6.59 -10.86
CA VAL A 195 -10.86 -6.08 -11.06
C VAL A 195 -10.00 -7.24 -11.54
N LEU A 196 -9.58 -7.20 -12.80
CA LEU A 196 -8.70 -8.18 -13.42
C LEU A 196 -7.32 -7.57 -13.63
N ILE A 197 -6.28 -8.18 -13.06
CA ILE A 197 -4.87 -7.76 -13.22
C ILE A 197 -4.10 -8.98 -13.71
N GLU A 198 -3.61 -8.91 -14.96
CA GLU A 198 -2.94 -10.06 -15.56
C GLU A 198 -1.74 -9.69 -16.41
N GLU A 199 -0.74 -10.59 -16.42
CA GLU A 199 0.48 -10.46 -17.23
C GLU A 199 1.27 -9.16 -16.98
N CYS A 200 1.18 -8.61 -15.78
CA CYS A 200 1.82 -7.36 -15.38
C CYS A 200 3.17 -7.58 -14.71
N ILE A 201 4.02 -6.55 -14.75
CA ILE A 201 5.29 -6.51 -14.00
C ILE A 201 5.29 -5.27 -13.11
N PHE A 202 5.48 -5.47 -11.81
CA PHE A 202 5.53 -4.42 -10.80
C PHE A 202 6.82 -4.53 -10.00
N GLU A 203 7.66 -3.50 -10.06
CA GLU A 203 8.93 -3.47 -9.34
C GLU A 203 9.28 -2.09 -8.78
N ASN A 204 9.99 -2.07 -7.66
CA ASN A 204 10.60 -0.88 -7.08
C ASN A 204 9.63 0.24 -6.67
N MET A 205 8.36 -0.09 -6.37
CA MET A 205 7.44 0.84 -5.74
C MET A 205 7.85 1.11 -4.28
N LEU A 206 7.53 2.27 -3.76
CA LEU A 206 7.68 2.59 -2.34
C LEU A 206 6.46 2.20 -1.50
N ASP A 207 5.54 1.45 -2.06
CA ASP A 207 4.38 0.87 -1.37
C ASP A 207 3.96 -0.46 -2.04
N ASP A 208 2.69 -0.87 -1.95
CA ASP A 208 2.19 -2.14 -2.44
C ASP A 208 2.22 -2.25 -3.98
N ALA A 209 2.28 -3.45 -4.51
CA ALA A 209 2.05 -3.62 -5.94
C ALA A 209 0.56 -3.50 -6.27
N THR A 210 -0.31 -3.99 -5.38
CA THR A 210 -1.76 -3.89 -5.56
C THR A 210 -2.44 -3.75 -4.21
N ASN A 211 -3.33 -2.76 -4.07
CA ASN A 211 -4.23 -2.62 -2.94
C ASN A 211 -5.69 -2.59 -3.42
N VAL A 212 -6.58 -3.40 -2.81
CA VAL A 212 -8.00 -3.48 -3.16
C VAL A 212 -8.82 -3.45 -1.88
N HIS A 213 -9.63 -2.41 -1.67
CA HIS A 213 -10.39 -2.26 -0.43
C HIS A 213 -11.64 -1.40 -0.59
N GLY A 214 -12.55 -1.49 0.37
CA GLY A 214 -13.57 -0.50 0.65
C GLY A 214 -13.08 0.52 1.67
N SER A 215 -13.98 1.34 2.20
CA SER A 215 -13.64 2.32 3.23
C SER A 215 -14.64 2.30 4.37
N TYR A 216 -14.16 2.39 5.59
CA TYR A 216 -14.98 2.68 6.75
C TYR A 216 -15.19 4.18 6.91
N VAL A 217 -16.43 4.59 7.16
CA VAL A 217 -16.73 5.90 7.73
C VAL A 217 -17.35 5.72 9.11
N ARG A 218 -17.12 6.66 10.02
CA ARG A 218 -17.57 6.54 11.42
C ARG A 218 -18.77 7.42 11.69
N VAL A 219 -19.80 6.86 12.30
CA VAL A 219 -20.99 7.60 12.74
C VAL A 219 -20.61 8.57 13.85
N THR A 220 -20.88 9.85 13.64
CA THR A 220 -20.62 10.93 14.61
C THR A 220 -21.87 11.54 15.20
N GLY A 221 -23.04 11.30 14.60
CA GLY A 221 -24.31 11.81 15.14
C GLY A 221 -25.52 11.18 14.44
N ILE A 222 -26.62 11.07 15.18
CA ILE A 222 -27.94 10.69 14.68
C ILE A 222 -28.80 11.96 14.71
N THR A 223 -29.27 12.41 13.54
CA THR A 223 -29.96 13.71 13.37
C THR A 223 -31.45 13.57 13.14
N ALA A 224 -31.93 12.37 12.79
CA ALA A 224 -33.35 12.03 12.66
C ALA A 224 -33.52 10.50 12.81
N PRO A 225 -34.74 9.97 12.95
CA PRO A 225 -34.98 8.53 13.14
C PRO A 225 -34.31 7.61 12.11
N ASN A 226 -34.03 8.12 10.90
CA ASN A 226 -33.40 7.35 9.83
C ASN A 226 -32.20 8.12 9.21
N GLN A 227 -31.61 9.07 9.95
CA GLN A 227 -30.56 9.93 9.38
C GLN A 227 -29.37 10.05 10.32
N VAL A 228 -28.18 9.92 9.76
CA VAL A 228 -26.90 10.03 10.48
C VAL A 228 -25.95 10.99 9.80
N ILE A 229 -25.02 11.53 10.58
CA ILE A 229 -23.81 12.17 10.11
C ILE A 229 -22.66 11.18 10.31
N ALA A 230 -21.90 10.93 9.25
CA ALA A 230 -20.71 10.10 9.29
C ALA A 230 -19.47 10.87 8.87
N ARG A 231 -18.34 10.53 9.46
CA ARG A 231 -17.03 11.14 9.18
C ARG A 231 -16.18 10.23 8.33
N ILE A 232 -15.57 10.80 7.29
CA ILE A 232 -14.44 10.24 6.56
C ILE A 232 -13.20 10.56 7.41
N ASN A 233 -12.56 9.54 7.99
CA ASN A 233 -11.55 9.75 9.02
C ASN A 233 -10.14 9.91 8.46
N HIS A 234 -9.78 9.14 7.42
CA HIS A 234 -8.43 9.20 6.87
C HIS A 234 -8.27 10.42 5.94
N PRO A 235 -7.22 11.26 6.13
CA PRO A 235 -7.04 12.48 5.34
C PRO A 235 -6.96 12.26 3.83
N GLN A 236 -6.36 11.18 3.38
CA GLN A 236 -6.23 10.86 1.95
C GLN A 236 -7.55 10.42 1.30
N GLN A 237 -8.55 10.07 2.11
CA GLN A 237 -9.90 9.75 1.64
C GLN A 237 -10.82 10.97 1.64
N ALA A 238 -10.31 12.17 2.01
CA ALA A 238 -11.12 13.37 2.09
C ALA A 238 -11.80 13.69 0.77
N GLY A 239 -13.12 13.87 0.80
CA GLY A 239 -13.91 14.26 -0.38
C GLY A 239 -14.36 13.13 -1.29
N TYR A 240 -14.00 11.86 -1.01
CA TYR A 240 -14.48 10.76 -1.85
C TYR A 240 -16.00 10.51 -1.68
N GLU A 241 -16.60 9.84 -2.66
CA GLU A 241 -18.02 9.48 -2.63
C GLU A 241 -18.25 8.12 -1.96
N PHE A 242 -18.70 8.12 -0.70
CA PHE A 242 -18.90 6.91 0.06
C PHE A 242 -20.08 6.06 -0.42
N ALA A 243 -21.27 6.68 -0.60
CA ALA A 243 -22.48 5.94 -0.91
C ALA A 243 -23.44 6.74 -1.80
N GLY A 244 -24.21 6.02 -2.62
CA GLY A 244 -25.30 6.52 -3.44
C GLY A 244 -26.67 5.98 -3.01
N LYS A 245 -27.72 6.50 -3.64
CA LYS A 245 -29.10 5.99 -3.42
C LYS A 245 -29.19 4.50 -3.81
N GLY A 246 -29.72 3.70 -2.93
CA GLY A 246 -29.92 2.26 -3.12
C GLY A 246 -28.78 1.39 -2.61
N ASP A 247 -27.61 1.96 -2.28
CA ASP A 247 -26.49 1.21 -1.75
C ASP A 247 -26.85 0.54 -0.41
N GLU A 248 -26.31 -0.65 -0.19
CA GLU A 248 -26.40 -1.41 1.06
C GLU A 248 -25.20 -1.11 1.93
N ILE A 249 -25.48 -0.69 3.15
CA ILE A 249 -24.50 -0.29 4.13
C ILE A 249 -24.56 -1.22 5.32
N ASP A 250 -23.47 -1.91 5.61
CA ASP A 250 -23.34 -2.63 6.87
C ASP A 250 -22.94 -1.67 7.99
N VAL A 251 -23.65 -1.79 9.11
CA VAL A 251 -23.30 -1.15 10.36
C VAL A 251 -22.34 -2.06 11.10
N VAL A 252 -21.14 -1.60 11.34
CA VAL A 252 -20.01 -2.37 11.85
C VAL A 252 -19.67 -1.91 13.26
N ASP A 253 -19.51 -2.88 14.17
CA ASP A 253 -19.02 -2.62 15.51
C ASP A 253 -17.56 -2.21 15.51
N GLY A 254 -17.24 -1.05 16.05
CA GLY A 254 -15.89 -0.48 15.99
C GLY A 254 -14.83 -1.18 16.84
N GLN A 255 -15.18 -2.19 17.63
CA GLN A 255 -14.22 -2.99 18.41
C GLN A 255 -13.94 -4.34 17.73
N THR A 256 -14.97 -4.94 17.15
CA THR A 256 -14.90 -6.28 16.59
C THR A 256 -14.79 -6.30 15.07
N LEU A 257 -15.05 -5.19 14.39
CA LEU A 257 -15.18 -5.05 12.93
C LEU A 257 -16.26 -5.97 12.32
N LEU A 258 -17.14 -6.53 13.14
CA LEU A 258 -18.23 -7.40 12.68
C LEU A 258 -19.48 -6.58 12.37
N ALA A 259 -20.14 -6.93 11.28
CA ALA A 259 -21.42 -6.34 10.90
C ALA A 259 -22.50 -6.70 11.92
N LYS A 260 -23.27 -5.70 12.33
CA LYS A 260 -24.43 -5.85 13.25
C LYS A 260 -25.75 -5.85 12.49
N HIS A 261 -25.87 -4.94 11.52
CA HIS A 261 -27.09 -4.75 10.74
C HIS A 261 -26.75 -4.24 9.35
N THR A 262 -27.62 -4.48 8.38
CA THR A 262 -27.55 -3.88 7.04
C THR A 262 -28.67 -2.84 6.88
N LEU A 263 -28.33 -1.67 6.36
CA LEU A 263 -29.24 -0.57 6.06
C LEU A 263 -29.16 -0.21 4.58
N ARG A 264 -30.25 0.29 3.99
CA ARG A 264 -30.27 0.75 2.59
C ARG A 264 -30.33 2.27 2.50
N VAL A 265 -29.45 2.87 1.72
CA VAL A 265 -29.39 4.33 1.53
C VAL A 265 -30.58 4.84 0.72
N LYS A 266 -31.32 5.79 1.26
CA LYS A 266 -32.34 6.56 0.56
C LYS A 266 -31.75 7.81 -0.09
N LYS A 267 -30.81 8.47 0.61
CA LYS A 267 -30.12 9.68 0.15
C LYS A 267 -28.75 9.80 0.81
N SER A 268 -27.76 10.22 0.05
CA SER A 268 -26.43 10.60 0.53
C SER A 268 -26.16 12.05 0.15
N GLU A 269 -25.62 12.83 1.06
CA GLU A 269 -25.31 14.26 0.87
C GLU A 269 -23.93 14.56 1.45
N ARG A 270 -23.04 15.09 0.63
CA ARG A 270 -21.75 15.60 1.10
C ARG A 270 -21.98 16.91 1.85
N ILE A 271 -21.56 16.99 3.11
CA ILE A 271 -21.56 18.22 3.90
C ILE A 271 -20.29 19.02 3.60
N ASN A 272 -19.14 18.34 3.64
CA ASN A 272 -17.83 18.88 3.26
C ASN A 272 -16.86 17.72 2.95
N ALA A 273 -15.57 17.98 2.84
CA ALA A 273 -14.57 16.95 2.50
C ALA A 273 -14.49 15.80 3.54
N HIS A 274 -14.92 16.02 4.77
CA HIS A 274 -14.78 15.05 5.88
C HIS A 274 -16.10 14.54 6.42
N TYR A 275 -17.23 15.11 6.06
CA TYR A 275 -18.54 14.73 6.62
C TYR A 275 -19.58 14.49 5.53
N ILE A 276 -20.33 13.43 5.71
CA ILE A 276 -21.47 13.04 4.87
C ILE A 276 -22.73 12.87 5.74
N ARG A 277 -23.88 13.18 5.16
CA ARG A 277 -25.18 12.89 5.73
C ARG A 277 -25.79 11.72 4.97
N LEU A 278 -26.13 10.65 5.69
CA LEU A 278 -26.80 9.49 5.13
C LEU A 278 -28.21 9.42 5.66
N THR A 279 -29.19 9.33 4.77
CA THR A 279 -30.59 9.05 5.10
C THR A 279 -30.90 7.63 4.62
N PHE A 280 -31.38 6.79 5.50
CA PHE A 280 -31.72 5.39 5.20
C PHE A 280 -33.22 5.23 4.90
N THR A 281 -33.58 4.10 4.30
CA THR A 281 -34.97 3.77 3.98
C THR A 281 -35.77 3.30 5.22
N SER A 282 -35.06 2.95 6.31
CA SER A 282 -35.63 2.48 7.57
C SER A 282 -35.04 3.21 8.77
N PRO A 283 -35.68 3.22 9.93
CA PRO A 283 -35.13 3.78 11.16
C PRO A 283 -33.82 3.09 11.59
N VAL A 284 -32.94 3.86 12.23
CA VAL A 284 -31.64 3.40 12.73
C VAL A 284 -31.66 3.03 14.22
N GLU A 285 -32.73 3.35 14.93
CA GLU A 285 -32.89 3.04 16.35
C GLU A 285 -32.69 1.54 16.61
N GLY A 286 -31.92 1.21 17.63
CA GLY A 286 -31.55 -0.15 18.00
C GLY A 286 -30.65 -0.90 17.01
N ARG A 287 -30.28 -0.26 15.87
CA ARG A 287 -29.43 -0.86 14.82
C ARG A 287 -28.08 -0.20 14.70
N LEU A 288 -27.96 1.04 15.11
CA LEU A 288 -26.79 1.88 14.94
C LEU A 288 -26.62 2.81 16.13
N THR A 289 -25.37 3.02 16.52
CA THR A 289 -24.99 3.97 17.59
C THR A 289 -23.86 4.87 17.11
N VAL A 290 -23.68 6.01 17.79
CA VAL A 290 -22.52 6.89 17.55
C VAL A 290 -21.25 6.13 17.89
N GLY A 291 -20.27 6.20 17.00
CA GLY A 291 -19.01 5.47 17.10
C GLY A 291 -18.95 4.19 16.25
N ASP A 292 -20.08 3.69 15.78
CA ASP A 292 -20.11 2.56 14.82
C ASP A 292 -19.46 2.94 13.49
N GLY A 293 -18.89 1.94 12.81
CA GLY A 293 -18.47 2.02 11.44
C GLY A 293 -19.62 1.80 10.47
N LEU A 294 -19.48 2.39 9.29
CA LEU A 294 -20.33 2.08 8.14
C LEU A 294 -19.45 1.60 7.00
N GLU A 295 -19.86 0.52 6.34
CA GLU A 295 -19.17 -0.15 5.25
C GLU A 295 -20.13 -0.31 4.07
N ASN A 296 -19.70 0.10 2.87
CA ASN A 296 -20.56 0.05 1.69
C ASN A 296 -20.45 -1.28 0.94
N MET A 297 -21.37 -2.20 1.20
CA MET A 297 -21.41 -3.54 0.64
C MET A 297 -21.75 -3.60 -0.86
N SER A 298 -22.26 -2.51 -1.44
CA SER A 298 -22.54 -2.41 -2.88
C SER A 298 -21.32 -2.13 -3.73
N TRP A 299 -20.20 -1.74 -3.11
CA TRP A 299 -18.97 -1.33 -3.79
C TRP A 299 -17.76 -2.13 -3.32
N TYR A 300 -17.75 -3.42 -3.72
CA TYR A 300 -16.63 -4.34 -3.59
C TYR A 300 -16.46 -5.13 -4.87
N PRO A 301 -15.26 -5.19 -5.43
CA PRO A 301 -15.00 -5.97 -6.64
C PRO A 301 -14.67 -7.42 -6.30
N GLU A 302 -14.88 -8.31 -7.26
CA GLU A 302 -14.11 -9.54 -7.37
C GLU A 302 -12.68 -9.18 -7.82
N LEU A 303 -11.68 -9.87 -7.28
CA LEU A 303 -10.29 -9.71 -7.70
C LEU A 303 -9.80 -10.97 -8.40
N ILE A 304 -9.27 -10.80 -9.61
CA ILE A 304 -8.49 -11.81 -10.30
C ILE A 304 -7.08 -11.24 -10.55
N PHE A 305 -6.10 -11.78 -9.84
CA PHE A 305 -4.69 -11.37 -9.95
C PHE A 305 -3.88 -12.57 -10.44
N ARG A 306 -3.47 -12.58 -11.73
CA ARG A 306 -2.86 -13.77 -12.33
C ARG A 306 -1.71 -13.49 -13.28
N ASN A 307 -0.73 -14.41 -13.27
CA ASN A 307 0.43 -14.41 -14.18
C ASN A 307 1.26 -13.11 -14.09
N ASN A 308 1.30 -12.49 -12.92
CA ASN A 308 2.04 -11.26 -12.69
C ASN A 308 3.40 -11.55 -12.03
N VAL A 309 4.32 -10.61 -12.18
CA VAL A 309 5.60 -10.59 -11.48
C VAL A 309 5.65 -9.36 -10.58
N VAL A 310 5.85 -9.57 -9.27
CA VAL A 310 6.03 -8.50 -8.28
C VAL A 310 7.36 -8.70 -7.57
N ARG A 311 8.22 -7.67 -7.57
CA ARG A 311 9.54 -7.77 -6.95
C ARG A 311 10.12 -6.42 -6.54
N ASN A 312 11.08 -6.49 -5.62
CA ASN A 312 11.95 -5.38 -5.22
C ASN A 312 11.24 -4.17 -4.57
N ASN A 313 9.95 -4.25 -4.35
CA ASN A 313 9.20 -3.15 -3.76
C ASN A 313 9.31 -3.12 -2.23
N ARG A 314 9.17 -1.93 -1.69
CA ARG A 314 8.87 -1.73 -0.28
C ARG A 314 7.42 -2.09 -0.05
N ALA A 315 7.03 -2.66 1.06
CA ALA A 315 5.70 -3.11 1.44
C ALA A 315 5.28 -4.45 0.79
N ARG A 316 4.01 -4.64 0.49
CA ARG A 316 3.43 -5.95 0.14
C ARG A 316 3.32 -6.12 -1.37
N SER A 317 3.18 -7.37 -1.83
CA SER A 317 2.80 -7.57 -3.23
C SER A 317 1.29 -7.35 -3.41
N ILE A 318 0.47 -7.86 -2.49
CA ILE A 318 -0.98 -7.67 -2.53
C ILE A 318 -1.49 -7.37 -1.13
N LEU A 319 -2.23 -6.27 -1.00
CA LEU A 319 -3.15 -6.00 0.09
C LEU A 319 -4.56 -6.11 -0.48
N VAL A 320 -5.40 -6.99 0.06
CA VAL A 320 -6.76 -7.15 -0.43
C VAL A 320 -7.77 -7.35 0.68
N SER A 321 -8.81 -6.54 0.62
CA SER A 321 -9.91 -6.49 1.59
C SER A 321 -11.22 -6.36 0.81
N THR A 322 -11.81 -7.50 0.40
CA THR A 322 -13.10 -7.55 -0.31
C THR A 322 -13.90 -8.80 0.10
N PRO A 323 -15.20 -8.68 0.37
CA PRO A 323 -16.06 -9.83 0.66
C PRO A 323 -16.48 -10.61 -0.59
N ARG A 324 -15.98 -10.23 -1.76
CA ARG A 324 -16.22 -10.92 -3.03
C ARG A 324 -15.15 -11.96 -3.28
N LYS A 325 -15.27 -12.68 -4.38
CA LYS A 325 -14.33 -13.72 -4.78
C LYS A 325 -12.95 -13.13 -5.09
N VAL A 326 -11.90 -13.78 -4.57
CA VAL A 326 -10.49 -13.42 -4.81
C VAL A 326 -9.76 -14.63 -5.36
N ILE A 327 -9.12 -14.46 -6.53
CA ILE A 327 -8.27 -15.49 -7.16
C ILE A 327 -6.88 -14.89 -7.36
N ILE A 328 -5.87 -15.51 -6.75
CA ILE A 328 -4.46 -15.15 -6.88
C ILE A 328 -3.73 -16.37 -7.41
N GLU A 329 -3.40 -16.39 -8.72
CA GLU A 329 -2.86 -17.58 -9.35
C GLU A 329 -1.73 -17.34 -10.36
N GLY A 330 -0.76 -18.25 -10.40
CA GLY A 330 0.31 -18.26 -11.41
C GLY A 330 1.31 -17.09 -11.28
N ASN A 331 1.34 -16.38 -10.16
CA ASN A 331 2.18 -15.20 -9.97
C ASN A 331 3.56 -15.56 -9.41
N THR A 332 4.51 -14.62 -9.56
CA THR A 332 5.81 -14.67 -8.90
C THR A 332 5.96 -13.45 -7.99
N PHE A 333 6.25 -13.69 -6.70
CA PHE A 333 6.33 -12.67 -5.66
C PHE A 333 7.71 -12.67 -4.99
N SER A 334 8.27 -11.47 -4.79
CA SER A 334 9.50 -11.23 -4.02
C SER A 334 9.52 -9.80 -3.48
N SER A 335 8.63 -9.49 -2.55
CA SER A 335 8.54 -8.17 -1.89
C SER A 335 9.26 -8.12 -0.56
N MET A 336 9.57 -6.92 -0.11
CA MET A 336 10.27 -6.67 1.15
C MET A 336 9.47 -7.15 2.37
N MET A 337 8.17 -6.91 2.38
CA MET A 337 7.23 -7.35 3.42
C MET A 337 6.45 -8.59 2.96
N SER A 338 5.31 -8.86 3.57
CA SER A 338 4.45 -9.98 3.20
C SER A 338 4.06 -9.94 1.72
N ALA A 339 4.06 -11.09 1.05
CA ALA A 339 3.59 -11.15 -0.33
C ALA A 339 2.07 -10.88 -0.40
N ILE A 340 1.30 -11.42 0.56
CA ILE A 340 -0.15 -11.22 0.60
C ILE A 340 -0.54 -10.83 2.03
N LEU A 341 -1.33 -9.75 2.14
CA LEU A 341 -1.93 -9.29 3.39
C LEU A 341 -3.45 -9.20 3.23
N PHE A 342 -4.16 -9.77 4.21
CA PHE A 342 -5.59 -9.56 4.43
C PHE A 342 -5.77 -8.82 5.74
N GLU A 343 -6.44 -7.67 5.71
CA GLU A 343 -6.73 -6.90 6.90
C GLU A 343 -8.02 -6.08 6.76
N GLY A 344 -8.52 -5.57 7.90
CA GLY A 344 -9.53 -4.52 7.97
C GLY A 344 -9.14 -3.60 9.11
N ASP A 345 -9.26 -2.30 8.92
CA ASP A 345 -8.76 -1.30 9.86
C ASP A 345 -9.74 -0.13 10.03
N MET A 346 -10.18 0.11 11.25
CA MET A 346 -10.95 1.31 11.63
C MET A 346 -10.17 2.29 12.52
N ASP A 347 -8.84 2.11 12.62
CA ASP A 347 -8.00 2.90 13.53
C ASP A 347 -7.09 3.88 12.80
N HIS A 348 -6.47 3.44 11.72
CA HIS A 348 -5.41 4.15 11.01
C HIS A 348 -5.80 4.46 9.58
N TRP A 349 -5.89 3.45 8.71
CA TRP A 349 -6.19 3.63 7.29
C TRP A 349 -7.68 3.72 6.98
N TYR A 350 -8.53 3.15 7.81
CA TYR A 350 -9.99 3.03 7.58
C TYR A 350 -10.32 2.25 6.32
N GLU A 351 -9.50 1.26 5.99
CA GLU A 351 -9.74 0.33 4.89
C GLU A 351 -10.67 -0.79 5.34
N SER A 352 -11.70 -1.08 4.54
CA SER A 352 -12.73 -2.05 4.87
C SER A 352 -12.80 -3.21 3.87
N GLY A 353 -13.39 -4.32 4.29
CA GLY A 353 -13.67 -5.46 3.45
C GLY A 353 -13.06 -6.75 3.98
N ALA A 354 -13.78 -7.45 4.84
CA ALA A 354 -13.38 -8.79 5.26
C ALA A 354 -13.47 -9.79 4.10
N VAL A 355 -12.42 -10.59 3.84
CA VAL A 355 -12.44 -11.59 2.77
C VAL A 355 -13.34 -12.80 3.13
N ARG A 356 -13.98 -13.39 2.10
CA ARG A 356 -14.99 -14.45 2.28
C ARG A 356 -14.82 -15.66 1.38
N ASP A 357 -14.07 -15.52 0.29
CA ASP A 357 -13.86 -16.58 -0.72
C ASP A 357 -12.54 -16.30 -1.44
N VAL A 358 -11.46 -16.91 -0.97
CA VAL A 358 -10.10 -16.66 -1.46
C VAL A 358 -9.45 -17.95 -1.91
N THR A 359 -8.90 -17.94 -3.12
CA THR A 359 -8.06 -19.01 -3.65
C THR A 359 -6.68 -18.47 -4.04
N ILE A 360 -5.63 -18.98 -3.40
CA ILE A 360 -4.23 -18.67 -3.67
C ILE A 360 -3.57 -19.94 -4.19
N ARG A 361 -3.31 -20.02 -5.51
CA ARG A 361 -2.82 -21.27 -6.09
C ARG A 361 -1.77 -21.08 -7.17
N ASN A 362 -0.89 -22.08 -7.29
CA ASN A 362 0.14 -22.15 -8.34
C ASN A 362 1.04 -20.91 -8.41
N ASN A 363 1.24 -20.20 -7.30
CA ASN A 363 2.14 -19.06 -7.22
C ASN A 363 3.54 -19.51 -6.79
N LYS A 364 4.52 -18.63 -7.09
CA LYS A 364 5.90 -18.75 -6.63
C LYS A 364 6.21 -17.61 -5.67
N PHE A 365 6.45 -17.93 -4.42
CA PHE A 365 6.93 -16.98 -3.39
C PHE A 365 8.44 -17.17 -3.27
N LEU A 366 9.22 -16.21 -3.78
CA LEU A 366 10.67 -16.35 -3.95
C LEU A 366 11.44 -15.37 -3.08
N ASP A 367 11.96 -15.82 -1.94
CA ASP A 367 12.84 -15.05 -1.06
C ASP A 367 12.31 -13.67 -0.69
N GLY A 368 11.00 -13.55 -0.50
CA GLY A 368 10.36 -12.34 0.00
C GLY A 368 10.54 -12.18 1.51
N THR A 369 9.88 -11.18 2.10
CA THR A 369 9.93 -10.89 3.55
C THR A 369 11.32 -10.53 4.08
N TYR A 370 12.19 -10.06 3.20
CA TYR A 370 13.58 -9.78 3.55
C TYR A 370 13.80 -8.44 4.29
N GLY A 371 12.72 -7.66 4.49
CA GLY A 371 12.78 -6.37 5.18
C GLY A 371 12.88 -6.48 6.70
N GLY A 372 12.32 -7.53 7.31
CA GLY A 372 12.33 -7.71 8.77
C GLY A 372 11.71 -9.02 9.22
N ALA A 373 12.00 -9.41 10.45
CA ALA A 373 11.59 -10.70 11.03
C ALA A 373 10.08 -10.84 11.25
N ASP A 374 9.35 -9.73 11.30
CA ASP A 374 7.92 -9.73 11.63
C ASP A 374 6.99 -10.01 10.47
N PHE A 375 7.51 -10.18 9.27
CA PHE A 375 6.72 -10.39 8.05
C PHE A 375 6.62 -11.87 7.67
N PRO A 376 5.46 -12.54 7.86
CA PRO A 376 5.18 -13.83 7.23
C PRO A 376 4.94 -13.65 5.73
N THR A 377 5.14 -14.70 4.93
CA THR A 377 4.88 -14.64 3.48
C THR A 377 3.41 -14.31 3.18
N ILE A 378 2.48 -14.95 3.89
CA ILE A 378 1.04 -14.64 3.84
C ILE A 378 0.60 -14.25 5.23
N PHE A 379 -0.02 -13.08 5.36
CA PHE A 379 -0.44 -12.51 6.62
C PHE A 379 -1.95 -12.22 6.62
N ILE A 380 -2.65 -12.77 7.60
CA ILE A 380 -4.06 -12.53 7.86
C ILE A 380 -4.13 -11.83 9.22
N ASN A 381 -4.38 -10.52 9.21
CA ASN A 381 -4.23 -9.71 10.42
C ASN A 381 -5.25 -8.55 10.51
N PRO A 382 -6.54 -8.83 10.65
CA PRO A 382 -7.51 -7.78 10.88
C PRO A 382 -7.24 -7.04 12.20
N HIS A 383 -7.37 -5.72 12.18
CA HIS A 383 -7.11 -4.83 13.33
C HIS A 383 -8.31 -4.77 14.29
N GLN A 384 -8.82 -5.94 14.66
CA GLN A 384 -9.86 -6.06 15.69
C GLN A 384 -9.28 -5.74 17.08
N LYS A 385 -9.92 -4.82 17.81
CA LYS A 385 -9.60 -4.55 19.22
C LYS A 385 -10.11 -5.65 20.13
N LYS A 386 -11.18 -6.34 19.68
CA LYS A 386 -11.79 -7.46 20.40
C LYS A 386 -12.18 -8.54 19.41
N GLU A 387 -11.63 -9.73 19.58
CA GLU A 387 -12.08 -10.92 18.85
C GLU A 387 -13.34 -11.51 19.50
N VAL A 388 -14.21 -12.10 18.67
CA VAL A 388 -15.45 -12.76 19.12
C VAL A 388 -15.32 -14.25 18.84
N PRO A 389 -15.24 -15.12 19.87
CA PRO A 389 -15.14 -16.56 19.69
C PRO A 389 -16.25 -17.11 18.79
N GLY A 390 -15.90 -17.94 17.81
CA GLY A 390 -16.84 -18.50 16.84
C GLY A 390 -17.28 -17.55 15.71
N HIS A 391 -16.88 -16.29 15.74
CA HIS A 391 -17.21 -15.30 14.71
C HIS A 391 -15.94 -14.69 14.10
N PRO A 392 -15.17 -15.44 13.28
CA PRO A 392 -13.97 -14.94 12.66
C PRO A 392 -14.27 -13.80 11.68
N TYR A 393 -13.36 -12.84 11.61
CA TYR A 393 -13.48 -11.73 10.68
C TYR A 393 -13.23 -12.20 9.23
N GLU A 394 -12.16 -12.95 8.97
CA GLU A 394 -11.82 -13.49 7.66
C GLU A 394 -12.34 -14.95 7.50
N ARG A 395 -12.71 -15.36 6.27
CA ARG A 395 -13.27 -16.70 6.05
C ARG A 395 -12.90 -17.30 4.71
N ASN A 396 -12.88 -18.65 4.66
CA ASN A 396 -12.78 -19.48 3.45
C ASN A 396 -11.59 -19.11 2.58
N ILE A 397 -10.39 -19.29 3.11
CA ILE A 397 -9.13 -19.04 2.43
C ILE A 397 -8.46 -20.36 2.11
N THR A 398 -8.24 -20.65 0.83
CA THR A 398 -7.52 -21.84 0.35
C THR A 398 -6.18 -21.44 -0.24
N ILE A 399 -5.10 -22.06 0.24
CA ILE A 399 -3.72 -21.86 -0.19
C ILE A 399 -3.19 -23.22 -0.66
N GLU A 400 -3.09 -23.43 -1.99
CA GLU A 400 -2.79 -24.75 -2.52
C GLU A 400 -1.88 -24.72 -3.76
N GLY A 401 -1.04 -25.74 -3.93
CA GLY A 401 -0.20 -25.93 -5.10
C GLY A 401 0.85 -24.84 -5.34
N ASN A 402 1.21 -24.06 -4.29
CA ASN A 402 2.19 -22.99 -4.43
C ASN A 402 3.61 -23.49 -4.11
N LEU A 403 4.61 -22.80 -4.67
CA LEU A 403 6.01 -22.96 -4.31
C LEU A 403 6.42 -21.84 -3.35
N PHE A 404 6.87 -22.20 -2.15
CA PHE A 404 7.54 -21.31 -1.21
C PHE A 404 9.03 -21.62 -1.18
N ARG A 405 9.84 -20.84 -1.89
CA ARG A 405 11.30 -20.87 -1.74
C ARG A 405 11.71 -19.71 -0.86
N THR A 406 12.15 -19.99 0.35
CA THR A 406 12.32 -18.98 1.40
C THR A 406 13.47 -19.29 2.34
N PHE A 407 14.09 -18.26 2.87
CA PHE A 407 15.03 -18.29 3.99
C PHE A 407 14.32 -18.07 5.34
N ASN A 408 13.06 -17.58 5.31
CA ASN A 408 12.25 -17.27 6.49
C ASN A 408 11.24 -18.38 6.76
N GLU A 409 11.22 -18.91 7.97
CA GLU A 409 10.33 -19.98 8.38
C GLU A 409 8.86 -19.56 8.50
N GLN A 410 8.58 -18.24 8.56
CA GLN A 410 7.22 -17.71 8.70
C GLN A 410 6.48 -17.68 7.37
N LEU A 411 5.87 -18.79 6.97
CA LEU A 411 5.10 -18.85 5.71
C LEU A 411 3.70 -18.24 5.85
N LEU A 412 3.05 -18.48 7.00
CA LEU A 412 1.68 -18.09 7.24
C LEU A 412 1.47 -17.68 8.70
N ARG A 413 0.93 -16.49 8.91
CA ARG A 413 0.42 -16.08 10.21
C ARG A 413 -1.04 -15.66 10.03
N ALA A 414 -1.94 -16.20 10.85
CA ALA A 414 -3.36 -15.99 10.71
C ALA A 414 -4.01 -15.65 12.05
N LYS A 415 -4.81 -14.58 12.04
CA LYS A 415 -5.61 -14.11 13.16
C LYS A 415 -7.06 -13.98 12.70
N SER A 416 -8.02 -14.40 13.56
CA SER A 416 -9.46 -14.24 13.33
C SER A 416 -9.92 -14.76 11.96
N VAL A 417 -9.52 -16.00 11.61
CA VAL A 417 -9.88 -16.64 10.35
C VAL A 417 -10.64 -17.95 10.58
N GLY A 418 -11.66 -18.21 9.74
CA GLY A 418 -12.43 -19.45 9.70
C GLY A 418 -12.40 -20.10 8.32
N GLY A 419 -12.24 -21.43 8.27
CA GLY A 419 -12.18 -22.16 7.00
C GLY A 419 -10.88 -21.93 6.24
N LEU A 420 -9.72 -21.94 6.95
CA LEU A 420 -8.40 -21.83 6.34
C LEU A 420 -7.91 -23.23 5.93
N ILE A 421 -7.51 -23.37 4.66
CA ILE A 421 -6.96 -24.58 4.08
C ILE A 421 -5.58 -24.28 3.52
N PHE A 422 -4.55 -25.02 3.98
CA PHE A 422 -3.18 -24.96 3.45
C PHE A 422 -2.77 -26.37 3.05
N ARG A 423 -2.68 -26.66 1.74
CA ARG A 423 -2.40 -28.00 1.23
C ARG A 423 -1.61 -28.01 -0.06
N ASP A 424 -0.99 -29.13 -0.36
CA ASP A 424 -0.31 -29.42 -1.63
C ASP A 424 0.73 -28.36 -2.04
N ASN A 425 1.28 -27.62 -1.08
CA ASN A 425 2.30 -26.60 -1.31
C ASN A 425 3.68 -27.23 -1.19
N THR A 426 4.62 -26.77 -2.02
CA THR A 426 6.03 -27.16 -1.96
C THR A 426 6.80 -26.09 -1.17
N ILE A 427 7.66 -26.51 -0.23
CA ILE A 427 8.49 -25.64 0.58
C ILE A 427 9.95 -25.99 0.32
N GLU A 428 10.73 -25.00 -0.15
CA GLU A 428 12.16 -25.12 -0.41
C GLU A 428 12.92 -24.08 0.45
N LEU A 429 13.96 -24.54 1.15
CA LEU A 429 14.85 -23.63 1.85
C LEU A 429 15.78 -22.91 0.87
N SER A 430 16.01 -21.64 1.12
CA SER A 430 16.89 -20.79 0.34
C SER A 430 18.03 -20.26 1.21
N GLU A 431 19.23 -20.19 0.64
CA GLU A 431 20.41 -19.59 1.27
C GLU A 431 20.66 -18.14 0.83
N LYS A 432 19.71 -17.50 0.14
CA LYS A 432 19.88 -16.14 -0.39
C LYS A 432 20.12 -15.11 0.73
N TYR A 433 19.42 -15.26 1.83
CA TYR A 433 19.58 -14.45 3.03
C TYR A 433 19.77 -15.36 4.26
N LYS A 434 20.40 -14.82 5.31
CA LYS A 434 20.50 -15.54 6.60
C LYS A 434 19.11 -15.61 7.25
N PRO A 435 18.73 -16.75 7.83
CA PRO A 435 17.51 -16.83 8.63
C PRO A 435 17.50 -15.81 9.77
N TYR A 436 16.33 -15.29 10.12
CA TYR A 436 16.21 -14.31 11.20
C TYR A 436 16.56 -14.89 12.57
N ASN A 437 16.32 -16.19 12.78
CA ASN A 437 16.58 -16.87 14.04
C ASN A 437 18.07 -17.18 14.29
N ASP A 438 18.91 -17.08 13.26
CA ASP A 438 20.36 -17.36 13.35
C ASP A 438 21.19 -16.08 13.61
N LEU A 439 20.54 -14.99 13.99
CA LEU A 439 21.20 -13.70 14.20
C LEU A 439 21.25 -13.37 15.69
N PRO A 440 22.44 -12.93 16.20
CA PRO A 440 22.63 -12.59 17.60
C PRO A 440 21.79 -11.38 18.05
#